data_893c1481c20c88be366f7d607f0271d9
#
_entry.id   893c1481c20c88be366f7d607f0271d9
#
_cell.length_a   1.000
_cell.length_b   1.000
_cell.length_c   1.000
_cell.angle_alpha   90.00
_cell.angle_beta   90.00
_cell.angle_gamma   90.00
#
_symmetry.space_group_name_H-M   'P 1'
#
loop_
_entity.id
_entity.type
_entity.pdbx_description
1 polymer ?
#
loop_
_entity_poly.entity_id
_entity_poly.type
_entity_poly.pdbx_seq_one_letter_code
_entity_poly.pdbx_strand_id
1 'polypeptide(L)'
;MRRIANRVDMITLRDEDSVRVLQQIGVIHPPVRVTADPVFSLEPKDNDYEAMGQLLREYCPGPGQVVGVSVRQWAALEGYQPKLAQVLDGLAREGYQVLFIPMDYPADLEESRRIVALMKEPAALIDSYLTSHQHVALISNFQLMIGMRLHALIFAASQEVLFMGISYDPKVDSFLRQFGEKPLTGDAGE
;
A
#
# COMPACT_ATOMS: atom_id res chain seq x y z
N MET A 1 -18.89 -19.00 10.06
CA MET A 1 -17.46 -19.18 9.79
C MET A 1 -16.89 -20.42 10.48
N ARG A 2 -16.86 -20.53 11.84
CA ARG A 2 -16.31 -21.66 12.63
C ARG A 2 -16.68 -23.04 12.09
N ARG A 3 -17.99 -23.29 11.83
CA ARG A 3 -18.51 -24.59 11.40
C ARG A 3 -17.99 -25.04 10.04
N ILE A 4 -17.73 -24.09 9.13
CA ILE A 4 -17.16 -24.35 7.80
C ILE A 4 -15.67 -24.54 7.92
N ALA A 5 -14.97 -23.62 8.60
CA ALA A 5 -13.54 -23.64 8.74
C ALA A 5 -13.02 -24.94 9.40
N ASN A 6 -13.77 -25.52 10.37
CA ASN A 6 -13.43 -26.83 10.96
C ASN A 6 -13.66 -28.04 10.05
N ARG A 7 -14.08 -27.87 8.79
CA ARG A 7 -14.37 -28.98 7.84
C ARG A 7 -13.47 -28.97 6.61
N VAL A 8 -12.53 -28.00 6.53
CA VAL A 8 -11.54 -27.94 5.46
C VAL A 8 -10.32 -28.78 5.84
N ASP A 9 -9.53 -29.19 4.86
CA ASP A 9 -8.36 -30.03 5.06
C ASP A 9 -7.15 -29.24 5.60
N MET A 10 -7.06 -27.96 5.23
CA MET A 10 -5.97 -27.04 5.65
C MET A 10 -6.43 -25.61 5.55
N ILE A 11 -5.86 -24.73 6.40
CA ILE A 11 -6.02 -23.28 6.31
C ILE A 11 -4.63 -22.65 6.20
N THR A 12 -4.43 -21.79 5.20
CA THR A 12 -3.28 -20.90 5.11
C THR A 12 -3.70 -19.47 5.45
N LEU A 13 -2.86 -18.79 6.19
CA LEU A 13 -3.08 -17.41 6.62
C LEU A 13 -1.81 -16.59 6.32
N ARG A 14 -1.98 -15.31 6.08
CA ARG A 14 -0.87 -14.42 5.77
C ARG A 14 -0.17 -13.81 6.99
N ASP A 15 -0.75 -13.96 8.19
CA ASP A 15 -0.24 -13.37 9.42
C ASP A 15 -0.63 -14.18 10.67
N GLU A 16 0.16 -14.04 11.73
CA GLU A 16 -0.04 -14.70 13.02
C GLU A 16 -1.26 -14.17 13.79
N ASP A 17 -1.65 -12.91 13.58
CA ASP A 17 -2.80 -12.33 14.27
C ASP A 17 -4.09 -13.02 13.80
N SER A 18 -4.16 -13.38 12.51
CA SER A 18 -5.27 -14.17 11.94
C SER A 18 -5.34 -15.58 12.56
N VAL A 19 -4.21 -16.20 12.92
CA VAL A 19 -4.20 -17.50 13.63
C VAL A 19 -4.89 -17.36 14.99
N ARG A 20 -4.54 -16.31 15.75
CA ARG A 20 -5.15 -16.04 17.06
C ARG A 20 -6.67 -15.83 16.95
N VAL A 21 -7.12 -15.10 15.94
CA VAL A 21 -8.55 -14.91 15.67
C VAL A 21 -9.24 -16.24 15.39
N LEU A 22 -8.67 -17.11 14.55
CA LEU A 22 -9.24 -18.44 14.29
C LEU A 22 -9.36 -19.27 15.56
N GLN A 23 -8.35 -19.26 16.41
CA GLN A 23 -8.35 -19.97 17.71
C GLN A 23 -9.46 -19.44 18.62
N GLN A 24 -9.58 -18.11 18.74
CA GLN A 24 -10.61 -17.46 19.56
C GLN A 24 -12.04 -17.81 19.15
N ILE A 25 -12.31 -17.94 17.84
CA ILE A 25 -13.62 -18.36 17.33
C ILE A 25 -13.81 -19.89 17.33
N GLY A 26 -12.85 -20.65 17.85
CA GLY A 26 -12.93 -22.09 18.04
C GLY A 26 -12.72 -22.93 16.78
N VAL A 27 -11.86 -22.48 15.87
CA VAL A 27 -11.35 -23.29 14.75
C VAL A 27 -10.12 -24.05 15.26
N ILE A 28 -10.25 -25.39 15.39
CA ILE A 28 -9.28 -26.23 16.09
C ILE A 28 -8.89 -27.51 15.33
N HIS A 29 -9.64 -27.88 14.30
CA HIS A 29 -9.42 -29.18 13.61
C HIS A 29 -8.45 -29.10 12.44
N PRO A 30 -8.56 -28.13 11.49
CA PRO A 30 -7.65 -28.13 10.35
C PRO A 30 -6.25 -27.67 10.77
N PRO A 31 -5.18 -28.20 10.18
CA PRO A 31 -3.86 -27.61 10.33
C PRO A 31 -3.87 -26.18 9.77
N VAL A 32 -3.33 -25.26 10.55
CA VAL A 32 -3.19 -23.85 10.15
C VAL A 32 -1.71 -23.58 9.90
N ARG A 33 -1.40 -22.95 8.76
CA ARG A 33 -0.05 -22.50 8.42
C ARG A 33 -0.05 -21.03 8.09
N VAL A 34 0.90 -20.29 8.61
CA VAL A 34 1.18 -18.92 8.18
C VAL A 34 2.09 -19.00 6.96
N THR A 35 1.68 -18.33 5.89
CA THR A 35 2.39 -18.24 4.60
C THR A 35 2.43 -16.79 4.18
N ALA A 36 3.12 -16.46 3.07
CA ALA A 36 2.99 -15.14 2.47
C ALA A 36 1.57 -14.91 1.95
N ASP A 37 1.19 -13.64 1.78
CA ASP A 37 -0.04 -13.28 1.06
C ASP A 37 0.06 -13.81 -0.38
N PRO A 38 -0.99 -14.46 -0.93
CA PRO A 38 -0.97 -14.99 -2.29
C PRO A 38 -0.62 -13.95 -3.37
N VAL A 39 -0.80 -12.69 -3.07
CA VAL A 39 -0.46 -11.56 -3.96
C VAL A 39 1.04 -11.49 -4.28
N PHE A 40 1.92 -12.06 -3.43
CA PHE A 40 3.35 -12.16 -3.75
C PHE A 40 3.65 -13.05 -4.99
N SER A 41 2.70 -13.87 -5.42
CA SER A 41 2.81 -14.66 -6.66
C SER A 41 2.26 -13.95 -7.89
N LEU A 42 1.85 -12.69 -7.76
CA LEU A 42 1.30 -11.93 -8.89
C LEU A 42 2.44 -11.42 -9.78
N GLU A 43 2.50 -11.93 -11.00
CA GLU A 43 3.53 -11.57 -11.99
C GLU A 43 2.89 -10.77 -13.14
N PRO A 44 3.24 -9.47 -13.30
CA PRO A 44 2.86 -8.71 -14.48
C PRO A 44 3.47 -9.28 -15.75
N LYS A 45 2.83 -9.04 -16.88
CA LYS A 45 3.37 -9.39 -18.20
C LYS A 45 4.21 -8.25 -18.77
N ASP A 46 5.03 -8.54 -19.78
CA ASP A 46 5.89 -7.53 -20.43
C ASP A 46 5.11 -6.30 -20.90
N ASN A 47 3.92 -6.51 -21.46
CA ASN A 47 3.06 -5.41 -21.90
C ASN A 47 2.53 -4.54 -20.73
N ASP A 48 2.38 -5.09 -19.53
CA ASP A 48 2.02 -4.29 -18.35
C ASP A 48 3.17 -3.37 -17.96
N TYR A 49 4.41 -3.87 -17.99
CA TYR A 49 5.60 -3.05 -17.70
C TYR A 49 5.79 -1.94 -18.74
N GLU A 50 5.64 -2.24 -20.04
CA GLU A 50 5.73 -1.24 -21.09
C GLU A 50 4.66 -0.15 -20.95
N ALA A 51 3.40 -0.55 -20.76
CA ALA A 51 2.28 0.38 -20.60
C ALA A 51 2.46 1.27 -19.35
N MET A 52 2.88 0.69 -18.22
CA MET A 52 3.08 1.46 -17.00
C MET A 52 4.32 2.34 -17.05
N GLY A 53 5.36 1.94 -17.77
CA GLY A 53 6.50 2.80 -18.05
C GLY A 53 6.14 4.01 -18.93
N GLN A 54 5.21 3.86 -19.87
CA GLN A 54 4.67 4.98 -20.66
C GLN A 54 3.82 5.89 -19.77
N LEU A 55 2.89 5.33 -19.02
CA LEU A 55 2.03 6.08 -18.11
C LEU A 55 2.87 6.89 -17.11
N LEU A 56 3.91 6.28 -16.55
CA LEU A 56 4.80 6.97 -15.61
C LEU A 56 5.48 8.19 -16.23
N ARG A 57 5.94 8.10 -17.47
CA ARG A 57 6.54 9.24 -18.18
C ARG A 57 5.55 10.37 -18.47
N GLU A 58 4.25 10.06 -18.61
CA GLU A 58 3.20 11.07 -18.79
C GLU A 58 2.94 11.84 -17.49
N TYR A 59 2.87 11.11 -16.35
CA TYR A 59 2.58 11.72 -15.05
C TYR A 59 3.81 12.30 -14.35
N CYS A 60 4.96 11.70 -14.57
CA CYS A 60 6.24 12.04 -13.94
C CYS A 60 7.33 12.23 -15.01
N PRO A 61 7.28 13.29 -15.85
CA PRO A 61 8.21 13.48 -16.97
C PRO A 61 9.61 13.98 -16.55
N GLY A 62 9.78 14.36 -15.30
CA GLY A 62 11.05 14.91 -14.79
C GLY A 62 12.12 13.85 -14.57
N PRO A 63 13.38 14.26 -14.33
CA PRO A 63 14.51 13.36 -14.11
C PRO A 63 14.57 12.76 -12.70
N GLY A 64 13.69 13.18 -11.79
CA GLY A 64 13.68 12.74 -10.38
C GLY A 64 13.13 11.33 -10.22
N GLN A 65 13.57 10.67 -9.15
CA GLN A 65 13.01 9.40 -8.72
C GLN A 65 11.57 9.57 -8.22
N VAL A 66 10.74 8.55 -8.39
CA VAL A 66 9.32 8.63 -8.06
C VAL A 66 9.05 8.08 -6.67
N VAL A 67 8.29 8.85 -5.89
CA VAL A 67 7.67 8.41 -4.63
C VAL A 67 6.18 8.17 -4.88
N GLY A 68 5.77 6.91 -4.78
CA GLY A 68 4.37 6.53 -4.88
C GLY A 68 3.63 6.76 -3.57
N VAL A 69 2.41 7.25 -3.63
CA VAL A 69 1.57 7.52 -2.46
C VAL A 69 0.20 6.87 -2.64
N SER A 70 -0.21 6.01 -1.68
CA SER A 70 -1.53 5.40 -1.68
C SER A 70 -2.24 5.66 -0.36
N VAL A 71 -3.28 6.47 -0.41
CA VAL A 71 -4.07 6.89 0.74
C VAL A 71 -5.52 6.47 0.60
N ARG A 72 -6.23 6.51 1.72
CA ARG A 72 -7.67 6.30 1.78
C ARG A 72 -8.28 7.15 2.88
N GLN A 73 -9.54 7.48 2.72
CA GLN A 73 -10.29 8.10 3.80
C GLN A 73 -10.47 7.11 4.97
N TRP A 74 -10.15 7.57 6.19
CA TRP A 74 -10.35 6.79 7.41
C TRP A 74 -10.76 7.71 8.56
N ALA A 75 -11.99 7.53 9.05
CA ALA A 75 -12.59 8.45 10.02
C ALA A 75 -11.83 8.55 11.36
N ALA A 76 -11.12 7.49 11.76
CA ALA A 76 -10.37 7.48 13.02
C ALA A 76 -8.96 8.09 12.90
N LEU A 77 -8.52 8.48 11.70
CA LEU A 77 -7.21 9.09 11.46
C LEU A 77 -7.40 10.54 10.98
N GLU A 78 -7.83 11.39 11.90
CA GLU A 78 -8.05 12.80 11.59
C GLU A 78 -6.73 13.60 11.58
N GLY A 79 -6.65 14.60 10.70
CA GLY A 79 -5.54 15.58 10.68
C GLY A 79 -4.20 15.05 10.16
N TYR A 80 -4.12 13.86 9.59
CA TYR A 80 -2.89 13.35 8.98
C TYR A 80 -2.59 14.00 7.63
N GLN A 81 -3.61 14.44 6.89
CA GLN A 81 -3.48 14.97 5.54
C GLN A 81 -2.52 16.17 5.44
N PRO A 82 -2.61 17.22 6.30
CA PRO A 82 -1.66 18.32 6.26
C PRO A 82 -0.23 17.91 6.60
N LYS A 83 -0.06 16.96 7.52
CA LYS A 83 1.26 16.44 7.89
C LYS A 83 1.88 15.66 6.73
N LEU A 84 1.09 14.80 6.10
CA LEU A 84 1.54 14.05 4.92
C LEU A 84 1.89 14.98 3.77
N ALA A 85 1.03 15.97 3.45
CA ALA A 85 1.32 16.98 2.43
C ALA A 85 2.64 17.71 2.69
N GLN A 86 2.92 18.07 3.95
CA GLN A 86 4.18 18.73 4.32
C GLN A 86 5.41 17.83 4.11
N VAL A 87 5.30 16.52 4.43
CA VAL A 87 6.38 15.55 4.20
C VAL A 87 6.61 15.39 2.70
N LEU A 88 5.55 15.25 1.91
CA LEU A 88 5.63 15.11 0.46
C LEU A 88 6.20 16.37 -0.22
N ASP A 89 5.85 17.57 0.26
CA ASP A 89 6.48 18.82 -0.16
C ASP A 89 7.99 18.83 0.12
N GLY A 90 8.41 18.24 1.25
CA GLY A 90 9.83 18.06 1.56
C GLY A 90 10.54 17.20 0.53
N LEU A 91 9.99 16.03 0.22
CA LEU A 91 10.52 15.10 -0.78
C LEU A 91 10.55 15.74 -2.18
N ALA A 92 9.50 16.46 -2.56
CA ALA A 92 9.46 17.15 -3.86
C ALA A 92 10.55 18.23 -3.98
N ARG A 93 10.85 18.97 -2.91
CA ARG A 93 11.95 19.95 -2.87
C ARG A 93 13.33 19.30 -2.94
N GLU A 94 13.47 18.06 -2.50
CA GLU A 94 14.69 17.26 -2.65
C GLU A 94 14.83 16.64 -4.06
N GLY A 95 13.87 16.88 -4.96
CA GLY A 95 13.90 16.46 -6.36
C GLY A 95 13.14 15.16 -6.66
N TYR A 96 12.43 14.59 -5.69
CA TYR A 96 11.54 13.46 -5.96
C TYR A 96 10.26 13.91 -6.67
N GLN A 97 9.72 13.05 -7.53
CA GLN A 97 8.41 13.25 -8.14
C GLN A 97 7.36 12.48 -7.34
N VAL A 98 6.35 13.18 -6.84
CA VAL A 98 5.29 12.58 -6.03
C VAL A 98 4.14 12.14 -6.92
N LEU A 99 3.77 10.86 -6.87
CA LEU A 99 2.69 10.27 -7.65
C LEU A 99 1.69 9.57 -6.74
N PHE A 100 0.46 10.07 -6.70
CA PHE A 100 -0.64 9.40 -6.02
C PHE A 100 -1.24 8.30 -6.90
N ILE A 101 -1.39 7.10 -6.30
CA ILE A 101 -1.97 5.93 -6.96
C ILE A 101 -3.16 5.40 -6.15
N PRO A 102 -4.40 5.58 -6.63
CA PRO A 102 -5.58 4.98 -6.00
C PRO A 102 -5.54 3.45 -6.16
N MET A 103 -5.56 2.72 -5.04
CA MET A 103 -5.63 1.25 -5.05
C MET A 103 -7.07 0.74 -5.15
N ASP A 104 -8.03 1.53 -4.75
CA ASP A 104 -9.47 1.26 -4.83
C ASP A 104 -10.13 2.41 -5.61
N TYR A 105 -10.20 2.22 -6.94
CA TYR A 105 -10.75 3.22 -7.83
C TYR A 105 -12.28 3.08 -7.94
N PRO A 106 -13.08 4.15 -7.85
CA PRO A 106 -12.67 5.56 -7.63
C PRO A 106 -12.61 5.98 -6.15
N ALA A 107 -12.79 5.06 -5.19
CA ALA A 107 -12.98 5.38 -3.78
C ALA A 107 -11.82 6.17 -3.14
N ASP A 108 -10.57 5.92 -3.58
CA ASP A 108 -9.38 6.58 -3.03
C ASP A 108 -9.06 7.94 -3.69
N LEU A 109 -9.74 8.28 -4.79
CA LEU A 109 -9.45 9.51 -5.54
C LEU A 109 -9.71 10.78 -4.72
N GLU A 110 -10.82 10.83 -3.99
CA GLU A 110 -11.18 12.03 -3.25
C GLU A 110 -10.16 12.36 -2.17
N GLU A 111 -9.71 11.35 -1.43
CA GLU A 111 -8.70 11.55 -0.40
C GLU A 111 -7.36 11.95 -0.99
N SER A 112 -6.95 11.33 -2.09
CA SER A 112 -5.74 11.70 -2.83
C SER A 112 -5.81 13.16 -3.31
N ARG A 113 -6.93 13.59 -3.89
CA ARG A 113 -7.15 14.98 -4.33
C ARG A 113 -7.08 15.97 -3.18
N ARG A 114 -7.63 15.62 -2.01
CA ARG A 114 -7.56 16.47 -0.81
C ARG A 114 -6.12 16.73 -0.39
N ILE A 115 -5.28 15.69 -0.38
CA ILE A 115 -3.88 15.83 0.02
C ILE A 115 -3.09 16.59 -1.04
N VAL A 116 -3.27 16.29 -2.33
CA VAL A 116 -2.66 17.05 -3.43
C VAL A 116 -3.01 18.54 -3.33
N ALA A 117 -4.27 18.87 -3.01
CA ALA A 117 -4.71 20.27 -2.84
C ALA A 117 -4.07 20.97 -1.62
N LEU A 118 -3.57 20.24 -0.64
CA LEU A 118 -2.85 20.78 0.53
C LEU A 118 -1.35 20.94 0.27
N MET A 119 -0.81 20.27 -0.75
CA MET A 119 0.60 20.37 -1.12
C MET A 119 0.90 21.74 -1.75
N LYS A 120 2.12 22.21 -1.57
CA LYS A 120 2.68 23.44 -2.17
C LYS A 120 3.53 23.16 -3.38
N GLU A 121 4.14 21.97 -3.41
CA GLU A 121 4.96 21.48 -4.50
C GLU A 121 4.12 20.63 -5.46
N PRO A 122 4.51 20.51 -6.74
CA PRO A 122 3.78 19.69 -7.69
C PRO A 122 3.69 18.22 -7.30
N ALA A 123 2.51 17.64 -7.48
CA ALA A 123 2.29 16.21 -7.34
C ALA A 123 1.34 15.74 -8.44
N ALA A 124 1.54 14.53 -8.94
CA ALA A 124 0.68 13.89 -9.91
C ALA A 124 -0.31 12.93 -9.24
N LEU A 125 -1.45 12.70 -9.87
CA LEU A 125 -2.47 11.76 -9.41
C LEU A 125 -2.97 10.96 -10.61
N ILE A 126 -2.88 9.64 -10.54
CA ILE A 126 -3.50 8.76 -11.54
C ILE A 126 -5.02 8.78 -11.34
N ASP A 127 -5.74 9.24 -12.36
CA ASP A 127 -7.20 9.32 -12.37
C ASP A 127 -7.80 8.32 -13.37
N SER A 128 -7.36 7.07 -13.27
CA SER A 128 -7.87 5.96 -14.07
C SER A 128 -7.77 4.65 -13.29
N TYR A 129 -8.63 3.69 -13.68
CA TYR A 129 -8.56 2.34 -13.13
C TYR A 129 -7.31 1.61 -13.62
N LEU A 130 -6.58 1.00 -12.70
CA LEU A 130 -5.48 0.08 -12.97
C LEU A 130 -5.82 -1.33 -12.44
N THR A 131 -5.44 -2.35 -13.19
CA THR A 131 -5.51 -3.74 -12.72
C THR A 131 -4.42 -3.99 -11.67
N SER A 132 -4.54 -5.10 -10.92
CA SER A 132 -3.50 -5.47 -9.95
C SER A 132 -2.13 -5.69 -10.61
N HIS A 133 -2.08 -6.29 -11.81
CA HIS A 133 -0.83 -6.44 -12.57
C HIS A 133 -0.20 -5.08 -12.94
N GLN A 134 -1.04 -4.14 -13.39
CA GLN A 134 -0.60 -2.79 -13.70
C GLN A 134 -0.10 -2.03 -12.46
N HIS A 135 -0.75 -2.18 -11.31
CA HIS A 135 -0.24 -1.61 -10.06
C HIS A 135 1.15 -2.16 -9.72
N VAL A 136 1.36 -3.49 -9.80
CA VAL A 136 2.67 -4.10 -9.54
C VAL A 136 3.71 -3.58 -10.52
N ALA A 137 3.40 -3.56 -11.83
CA ALA A 137 4.30 -3.06 -12.87
C ALA A 137 4.62 -1.57 -12.73
N LEU A 138 3.67 -0.75 -12.27
CA LEU A 138 3.89 0.66 -12.01
C LEU A 138 4.80 0.87 -10.80
N ILE A 139 4.48 0.20 -9.69
CA ILE A 139 5.21 0.32 -8.41
C ILE A 139 6.66 -0.13 -8.56
N SER A 140 6.97 -1.11 -9.42
CA SER A 140 8.35 -1.55 -9.66
C SER A 140 9.30 -0.44 -10.14
N ASN A 141 8.77 0.69 -10.58
CA ASN A 141 9.54 1.86 -11.02
C ASN A 141 9.73 2.92 -9.92
N PHE A 142 9.23 2.68 -8.71
CA PHE A 142 9.31 3.67 -7.64
C PHE A 142 10.58 3.51 -6.80
N GLN A 143 11.07 4.60 -6.25
CA GLN A 143 12.12 4.58 -5.24
C GLN A 143 11.56 4.27 -3.85
N LEU A 144 10.36 4.75 -3.58
CA LEU A 144 9.69 4.60 -2.29
C LEU A 144 8.18 4.53 -2.50
N MET A 145 7.53 3.68 -1.73
CA MET A 145 6.07 3.60 -1.64
C MET A 145 5.61 4.01 -0.23
N ILE A 146 4.83 5.08 -0.11
CA ILE A 146 4.18 5.49 1.14
C ILE A 146 2.71 5.08 1.06
N GLY A 147 2.26 4.18 1.96
CA GLY A 147 0.94 3.57 1.79
C GLY A 147 0.12 3.41 3.06
N MET A 148 -1.16 3.74 2.97
CA MET A 148 -2.20 3.26 3.89
C MET A 148 -2.76 1.92 3.42
N ARG A 149 -2.89 1.72 2.11
CA ARG A 149 -3.44 0.48 1.53
C ARG A 149 -2.42 -0.66 1.65
N LEU A 150 -2.80 -1.73 2.36
CA LEU A 150 -1.94 -2.89 2.59
C LEU A 150 -1.37 -3.47 1.28
N HIS A 151 -2.20 -3.61 0.24
CA HIS A 151 -1.73 -4.16 -1.03
C HIS A 151 -0.72 -3.27 -1.76
N ALA A 152 -0.75 -1.94 -1.55
CA ALA A 152 0.29 -1.07 -2.09
C ALA A 152 1.67 -1.39 -1.47
N LEU A 153 1.70 -1.68 -0.15
CA LEU A 153 2.92 -2.08 0.56
C LEU A 153 3.37 -3.49 0.16
N ILE A 154 2.42 -4.43 -0.01
CA ILE A 154 2.72 -5.79 -0.47
C ILE A 154 3.31 -5.75 -1.88
N PHE A 155 2.73 -4.96 -2.79
CA PHE A 155 3.25 -4.80 -4.15
C PHE A 155 4.65 -4.18 -4.16
N ALA A 156 4.89 -3.16 -3.33
CA ALA A 156 6.23 -2.60 -3.17
C ALA A 156 7.23 -3.65 -2.67
N ALA A 157 6.89 -4.39 -1.63
CA ALA A 157 7.73 -5.46 -1.10
C ALA A 157 8.00 -6.56 -2.15
N SER A 158 7.00 -6.95 -2.95
CA SER A 158 7.16 -7.96 -4.01
C SER A 158 8.10 -7.51 -5.15
N GLN A 159 8.29 -6.22 -5.31
CA GLN A 159 9.15 -5.60 -6.33
C GLN A 159 10.46 -5.03 -5.75
N GLU A 160 10.80 -5.39 -4.50
CA GLU A 160 12.01 -4.90 -3.81
C GLU A 160 12.08 -3.36 -3.72
N VAL A 161 10.93 -2.70 -3.75
CA VAL A 161 10.79 -1.25 -3.59
C VAL A 161 10.70 -0.92 -2.10
N LEU A 162 11.44 0.09 -1.65
CA LEU A 162 11.32 0.59 -0.28
C LEU A 162 9.88 1.02 0.02
N PHE A 163 9.42 0.76 1.22
CA PHE A 163 8.06 1.15 1.60
C PHE A 163 7.97 1.65 3.04
N MET A 164 6.99 2.53 3.26
CA MET A 164 6.62 3.07 4.55
C MET A 164 5.11 2.98 4.73
N GLY A 165 4.66 2.36 5.81
CA GLY A 165 3.23 2.19 6.09
C GLY A 165 2.69 3.25 7.03
N ILE A 166 1.59 3.91 6.63
CA ILE A 166 0.79 4.74 7.53
C ILE A 166 -0.26 3.82 8.15
N SER A 167 -0.10 3.51 9.45
CA SER A 167 -1.00 2.59 10.13
C SER A 167 -2.33 3.24 10.50
N TYR A 168 -3.38 2.53 10.19
CA TYR A 168 -4.76 2.85 10.54
C TYR A 168 -5.55 1.58 10.91
N ASP A 169 -4.96 0.41 10.68
CA ASP A 169 -5.62 -0.89 10.79
C ASP A 169 -4.58 -1.95 11.20
N PRO A 170 -4.87 -2.84 12.14
CA PRO A 170 -3.95 -3.87 12.62
C PRO A 170 -3.31 -4.74 11.54
N LYS A 171 -3.96 -4.90 10.37
CA LYS A 171 -3.38 -5.64 9.24
C LYS A 171 -2.15 -4.96 8.64
N VAL A 172 -2.10 -3.62 8.66
CA VAL A 172 -0.92 -2.86 8.21
C VAL A 172 0.22 -3.07 9.21
N ASP A 173 -0.08 -2.94 10.51
CA ASP A 173 0.92 -3.18 11.57
C ASP A 173 1.48 -4.59 11.52
N SER A 174 0.61 -5.58 11.31
CA SER A 174 1.02 -6.98 11.21
C SER A 174 1.94 -7.23 10.03
N PHE A 175 1.68 -6.59 8.90
CA PHE A 175 2.54 -6.66 7.72
C PHE A 175 3.90 -5.99 7.96
N LEU A 176 3.92 -4.76 8.48
CA LEU A 176 5.15 -4.03 8.76
C LEU A 176 6.07 -4.79 9.72
N ARG A 177 5.50 -5.38 10.77
CA ARG A 177 6.26 -6.21 11.73
C ARG A 177 6.97 -7.40 11.08
N GLN A 178 6.43 -7.98 9.99
CA GLN A 178 7.08 -9.09 9.29
C GLN A 178 8.40 -8.66 8.62
N PHE A 179 8.53 -7.38 8.30
CA PHE A 179 9.74 -6.78 7.72
C PHE A 179 10.61 -6.06 8.77
N GLY A 180 10.23 -6.11 10.06
CA GLY A 180 10.94 -5.38 11.12
C GLY A 180 10.69 -3.88 11.11
N GLU A 181 9.70 -3.41 10.32
CA GLU A 181 9.38 -2.01 10.17
C GLU A 181 8.37 -1.53 11.22
N LYS A 182 8.47 -0.25 11.55
CA LYS A 182 7.50 0.44 12.43
C LYS A 182 6.53 1.25 11.58
N PRO A 183 5.24 1.29 11.97
CA PRO A 183 4.29 2.15 11.28
C PRO A 183 4.62 3.63 11.50
N LEU A 184 4.36 4.45 10.48
CA LEU A 184 4.25 5.89 10.66
C LEU A 184 2.94 6.14 11.43
N THR A 185 3.05 6.55 12.68
CA THR A 185 1.89 6.88 13.51
C THR A 185 1.65 8.39 13.51
N GLY A 186 0.37 8.79 13.60
CA GLY A 186 0.01 10.22 13.64
C GLY A 186 0.37 10.93 14.96
N ASP A 187 0.86 10.23 15.96
CA ASP A 187 1.33 10.80 17.21
C ASP A 187 2.78 11.31 17.03
N ALA A 188 2.89 12.60 16.75
CA ALA A 188 4.13 13.33 16.81
C ALA A 188 4.51 13.52 18.30
N GLY A 189 5.19 12.53 18.88
CA GLY A 189 5.54 12.57 20.30
C GLY A 189 6.51 11.51 20.78
N GLU A 190 7.39 10.98 19.92
CA GLU A 190 8.65 10.33 20.33
C GLU A 190 9.69 10.46 19.24
#